data_7209eb7048403c47be67d9e16e74dec9
#
_entry.id   7209eb7048403c47be67d9e16e74dec9
#
_cell.length_a   1.000
_cell.length_b   1.000
_cell.length_c   1.000
_cell.angle_alpha   90.00
_cell.angle_beta   90.00
_cell.angle_gamma   90.00
#
_symmetry.space_group_name_H-M   'P 1'
#
loop_
_entity.id
_entity.type
_entity.pdbx_description
1 polymer ?
#
loop_
_entity_poly.entity_id
_entity_poly.type
_entity_poly.pdbx_seq_one_letter_code
_entity_poly.pdbx_strand_id
1 'polypeptide(L)'
;MPNFFKSFFAGKTENPEEEKQKNAKKNFEIFKYDGLRAQRMGRPDYAIKCFNEALAIEEDFETLNYLSQLYIQTGEFGKAHELLERMIALEPELTSTYLTLANLCFMQEDYQEMADAAQKAIALEEGNAMAHYLLGKANHGLDNGIMTIAHLTKAIVLKDDFTEARLLRAEALYKMQQFAEAMEDIEAILAQNPDEEAALLLRGKIKEATGKEEEAETDYLHVTEINPFNEQAYLYLGQLFITQKKLTAAIELFDEAIELNPNLGAAYHERGRAKLLNGDKDGSIEDMKKSLELNPKEGENLNGQFNNQQAETPPNVLGL
;
A
#
# COMPACT_ATOMS: atom_id res chain seq x y z
N MET A 1 46.31 -3.88 73.84
CA MET A 1 45.49 -3.37 72.76
C MET A 1 46.14 -3.75 71.43
N PRO A 2 45.64 -4.74 70.80
CA PRO A 2 45.67 -4.77 69.34
C PRO A 2 44.40 -5.40 68.83
N ASN A 3 43.96 -5.04 67.60
CA ASN A 3 42.85 -5.55 66.79
C ASN A 3 41.61 -4.64 66.60
N PHE A 4 41.83 -3.33 66.38
CA PHE A 4 40.70 -2.48 65.97
C PHE A 4 40.78 -1.98 64.50
N PHE A 5 41.77 -2.44 63.72
CA PHE A 5 41.98 -1.91 62.36
C PHE A 5 41.81 -2.96 61.22
N LYS A 6 41.28 -4.18 61.51
CA LYS A 6 41.08 -5.19 60.47
C LYS A 6 39.66 -5.35 59.89
N SER A 7 38.66 -4.54 60.35
CA SER A 7 37.30 -4.69 59.85
C SER A 7 36.85 -3.61 58.83
N PHE A 8 37.76 -2.73 58.38
CA PHE A 8 37.37 -1.63 57.46
C PHE A 8 37.72 -1.89 56.00
N PHE A 9 38.30 -3.04 55.64
CA PHE A 9 38.60 -3.42 54.24
C PHE A 9 38.02 -4.78 53.84
N ALA A 10 36.92 -5.21 54.45
CA ALA A 10 36.10 -6.25 53.88
C ALA A 10 35.18 -5.56 52.85
N GLY A 11 35.76 -5.20 51.69
CA GLY A 11 34.94 -4.92 50.50
C GLY A 11 34.03 -6.14 50.30
N LYS A 12 32.72 -5.93 50.23
CA LYS A 12 31.81 -6.97 49.73
C LYS A 12 32.40 -7.50 48.43
N THR A 13 32.93 -8.70 48.45
CA THR A 13 33.24 -9.44 47.23
C THR A 13 31.88 -9.69 46.56
N GLU A 14 31.51 -8.82 45.62
CA GLU A 14 30.33 -9.04 44.79
C GLU A 14 30.54 -10.48 44.18
N ASN A 15 29.45 -11.26 44.19
CA ASN A 15 29.46 -12.59 43.60
C ASN A 15 29.85 -12.44 42.11
N PRO A 16 30.81 -13.19 41.58
CA PRO A 16 31.23 -13.08 40.17
C PRO A 16 30.06 -13.19 39.17
N GLU A 17 29.03 -13.92 39.52
CA GLU A 17 27.80 -14.02 38.70
C GLU A 17 26.98 -12.71 38.73
N GLU A 18 26.86 -12.06 39.88
CA GLU A 18 26.15 -10.76 40.00
C GLU A 18 26.88 -9.66 39.25
N GLU A 19 28.23 -9.67 39.30
CA GLU A 19 29.03 -8.71 38.52
C GLU A 19 28.88 -8.94 37.01
N LYS A 20 28.84 -10.18 36.57
CA LYS A 20 28.64 -10.56 35.17
C LYS A 20 27.24 -10.11 34.68
N GLN A 21 26.21 -10.36 35.47
CA GLN A 21 24.82 -9.91 35.15
C GLN A 21 24.70 -8.39 35.08
N LYS A 22 25.33 -7.69 36.03
CA LYS A 22 25.37 -6.23 36.07
C LYS A 22 26.08 -5.63 34.85
N ASN A 23 27.17 -6.26 34.41
CA ASN A 23 27.89 -5.85 33.21
C ASN A 23 27.09 -6.15 31.94
N ALA A 24 26.39 -7.29 31.84
CA ALA A 24 25.53 -7.64 30.74
C ALA A 24 24.39 -6.61 30.60
N LYS A 25 23.69 -6.30 31.68
CA LYS A 25 22.62 -5.28 31.70
C LYS A 25 23.13 -3.91 31.29
N LYS A 26 24.31 -3.50 31.77
CA LYS A 26 24.93 -2.23 31.37
C LYS A 26 25.25 -2.22 29.87
N ASN A 27 25.77 -3.30 29.32
CA ASN A 27 26.06 -3.41 27.88
C ASN A 27 24.78 -3.38 27.04
N PHE A 28 23.72 -4.06 27.49
CA PHE A 28 22.39 -3.98 26.85
C PHE A 28 21.92 -2.52 26.72
N GLU A 29 21.92 -1.77 27.85
CA GLU A 29 21.51 -0.37 27.84
C GLU A 29 22.39 0.50 26.92
N ILE A 30 23.71 0.26 26.89
CA ILE A 30 24.61 0.98 25.98
C ILE A 30 24.25 0.70 24.53
N PHE A 31 24.08 -0.57 24.13
CA PHE A 31 23.74 -0.91 22.76
C PHE A 31 22.35 -0.38 22.37
N LYS A 32 21.36 -0.51 23.24
CA LYS A 32 20.02 0.06 23.02
C LYS A 32 20.08 1.57 22.78
N TYR A 33 20.79 2.29 23.66
CA TYR A 33 20.95 3.74 23.55
C TYR A 33 21.71 4.17 22.28
N ASP A 34 22.83 3.48 21.97
CA ASP A 34 23.61 3.75 20.75
C ASP A 34 22.79 3.46 19.48
N GLY A 35 21.95 2.42 19.50
CA GLY A 35 21.01 2.12 18.43
C GLY A 35 20.01 3.27 18.20
N LEU A 36 19.35 3.75 19.25
CA LEU A 36 18.43 4.89 19.19
C LEU A 36 19.13 6.16 18.70
N ARG A 37 20.34 6.40 19.16
CA ARG A 37 21.13 7.55 18.70
C ARG A 37 21.47 7.46 17.24
N ALA A 38 21.88 6.28 16.79
CA ALA A 38 22.20 6.01 15.38
C ALA A 38 20.98 6.20 14.47
N GLN A 39 19.81 5.72 14.89
CA GLN A 39 18.55 5.89 14.19
C GLN A 39 18.21 7.38 14.01
N ARG A 40 18.30 8.19 15.08
CA ARG A 40 18.09 9.65 15.04
C ARG A 40 19.07 10.37 14.11
N MET A 41 20.26 9.83 13.93
CA MET A 41 21.30 10.36 13.05
C MET A 41 21.18 9.88 11.59
N GLY A 42 20.12 9.15 11.24
CA GLY A 42 19.92 8.59 9.89
C GLY A 42 20.94 7.52 9.50
N ARG A 43 21.44 6.73 10.47
CA ARG A 43 22.40 5.66 10.26
C ARG A 43 21.78 4.29 10.55
N PRO A 44 20.86 3.82 9.69
CA PRO A 44 20.07 2.61 9.94
C PRO A 44 20.95 1.36 10.11
N ASP A 45 22.00 1.18 9.29
CA ASP A 45 22.89 0.00 9.38
C ASP A 45 23.57 -0.12 10.75
N TYR A 46 24.01 1.01 11.30
CA TYR A 46 24.64 1.02 12.62
C TYR A 46 23.60 0.81 13.73
N ALA A 47 22.42 1.37 13.59
CA ALA A 47 21.32 1.16 14.53
C ALA A 47 20.89 -0.32 14.58
N ILE A 48 20.71 -0.96 13.41
CA ILE A 48 20.42 -2.39 13.28
C ILE A 48 21.47 -3.23 14.01
N LYS A 49 22.77 -2.93 13.80
CA LYS A 49 23.84 -3.64 14.48
C LYS A 49 23.75 -3.50 16.01
N CYS A 50 23.55 -2.28 16.51
CA CYS A 50 23.45 -2.02 17.94
C CYS A 50 22.24 -2.74 18.56
N PHE A 51 21.06 -2.69 17.93
CA PHE A 51 19.88 -3.38 18.44
C PHE A 51 20.03 -4.91 18.41
N ASN A 52 20.67 -5.48 17.40
CA ASN A 52 20.97 -6.91 17.38
C ASN A 52 21.93 -7.31 18.52
N GLU A 53 22.97 -6.51 18.80
CA GLU A 53 23.87 -6.75 19.95
C GLU A 53 23.13 -6.62 21.29
N ALA A 54 22.18 -5.69 21.41
CA ALA A 54 21.34 -5.59 22.60
C ALA A 54 20.48 -6.84 22.78
N LEU A 55 19.77 -7.26 21.73
CA LEU A 55 18.89 -8.43 21.75
C LEU A 55 19.65 -9.75 21.93
N ALA A 56 20.95 -9.81 21.61
CA ALA A 56 21.80 -10.95 21.92
C ALA A 56 22.08 -11.07 23.43
N ILE A 57 21.90 -9.99 24.20
CA ILE A 57 22.08 -9.97 25.66
C ILE A 57 20.76 -10.22 26.38
N GLU A 58 19.70 -9.52 25.97
CA GLU A 58 18.39 -9.57 26.61
C GLU A 58 17.28 -9.39 25.56
N GLU A 59 16.24 -10.23 25.65
CA GLU A 59 15.03 -10.11 24.87
C GLU A 59 14.20 -8.94 25.43
N ASP A 60 14.06 -7.86 24.68
CA ASP A 60 13.38 -6.64 25.11
C ASP A 60 12.38 -6.18 24.06
N PHE A 61 11.12 -6.08 24.45
CA PHE A 61 10.01 -5.71 23.55
C PHE A 61 10.27 -4.38 22.82
N GLU A 62 10.76 -3.38 23.54
CA GLU A 62 11.00 -2.05 22.97
C GLU A 62 12.12 -2.08 21.91
N THR A 63 13.20 -2.85 22.19
CA THR A 63 14.30 -3.03 21.23
C THR A 63 13.85 -3.82 20.00
N LEU A 64 13.03 -4.86 20.16
CA LEU A 64 12.39 -5.58 19.05
C LEU A 64 11.56 -4.63 18.19
N ASN A 65 10.77 -3.77 18.83
CA ASN A 65 9.94 -2.80 18.10
C ASN A 65 10.79 -1.79 17.29
N TYR A 66 11.86 -1.24 17.87
CA TYR A 66 12.75 -0.33 17.12
C TYR A 66 13.42 -1.05 15.94
N LEU A 67 13.88 -2.27 16.14
CA LEU A 67 14.53 -3.04 15.09
C LEU A 67 13.55 -3.47 13.99
N SER A 68 12.33 -3.86 14.33
CA SER A 68 11.28 -4.21 13.36
C SER A 68 10.92 -3.02 12.47
N GLN A 69 10.76 -1.83 13.06
CA GLN A 69 10.50 -0.61 12.30
C GLN A 69 11.65 -0.27 11.33
N LEU A 70 12.91 -0.46 11.74
CA LEU A 70 14.06 -0.26 10.85
C LEU A 70 14.06 -1.25 9.69
N TYR A 71 13.77 -2.53 9.94
CA TYR A 71 13.68 -3.53 8.87
C TYR A 71 12.50 -3.26 7.91
N ILE A 72 11.37 -2.76 8.41
CA ILE A 72 10.26 -2.29 7.54
C ILE A 72 10.74 -1.13 6.67
N GLN A 73 11.42 -0.15 7.26
CA GLN A 73 11.92 1.03 6.55
C GLN A 73 12.98 0.68 5.50
N THR A 74 13.81 -0.33 5.74
CA THR A 74 14.86 -0.79 4.81
C THR A 74 14.38 -1.85 3.82
N GLY A 75 13.10 -2.26 3.87
CA GLY A 75 12.52 -3.26 2.98
C GLY A 75 12.88 -4.71 3.33
N GLU A 76 13.46 -4.95 4.50
CA GLU A 76 13.82 -6.29 4.98
C GLU A 76 12.63 -6.97 5.67
N PHE A 77 11.53 -7.10 4.95
CA PHE A 77 10.22 -7.48 5.47
C PHE A 77 10.22 -8.84 6.20
N GLY A 78 10.96 -9.84 5.70
CA GLY A 78 11.05 -11.14 6.36
C GLY A 78 11.64 -11.06 7.77
N LYS A 79 12.68 -10.23 7.96
CA LYS A 79 13.28 -10.01 9.28
C LYS A 79 12.34 -9.23 10.21
N ALA A 80 11.63 -8.25 9.65
CA ALA A 80 10.62 -7.50 10.41
C ALA A 80 9.51 -8.42 10.92
N HIS A 81 9.06 -9.36 10.09
CA HIS A 81 8.06 -10.35 10.44
C HIS A 81 8.51 -11.24 11.62
N GLU A 82 9.72 -11.83 11.55
CA GLU A 82 10.28 -12.63 12.65
C GLU A 82 10.32 -11.85 13.99
N LEU A 83 10.63 -10.56 13.95
CA LEU A 83 10.64 -9.73 15.16
C LEU A 83 9.23 -9.46 15.70
N LEU A 84 8.26 -9.23 14.82
CA LEU A 84 6.86 -9.05 15.23
C LEU A 84 6.29 -10.32 15.85
N GLU A 85 6.62 -11.51 15.33
CA GLU A 85 6.25 -12.78 15.96
C GLU A 85 6.85 -12.92 17.37
N ARG A 86 8.12 -12.53 17.55
CA ARG A 86 8.77 -12.50 18.88
C ARG A 86 8.07 -11.51 19.81
N MET A 87 7.69 -10.33 19.31
CA MET A 87 6.93 -9.35 20.10
C MET A 87 5.56 -9.89 20.51
N ILE A 88 4.86 -10.59 19.62
CA ILE A 88 3.59 -11.26 19.92
C ILE A 88 3.78 -12.36 20.99
N ALA A 89 4.88 -13.09 20.93
CA ALA A 89 5.18 -14.12 21.93
C ALA A 89 5.44 -13.51 23.33
N LEU A 90 6.04 -12.31 23.40
CA LEU A 90 6.25 -11.59 24.67
C LEU A 90 4.98 -10.94 25.19
N GLU A 91 4.22 -10.27 24.34
CA GLU A 91 3.01 -9.52 24.69
C GLU A 91 1.84 -9.89 23.76
N PRO A 92 1.20 -11.06 23.93
CA PRO A 92 0.18 -11.57 23.00
C PRO A 92 -1.13 -10.79 23.02
N GLU A 93 -1.36 -9.93 24.03
CA GLU A 93 -2.57 -9.12 24.15
C GLU A 93 -2.38 -7.68 23.65
N LEU A 94 -1.24 -7.36 23.08
CA LEU A 94 -0.95 -6.02 22.58
C LEU A 94 -1.49 -5.83 21.15
N THR A 95 -2.65 -5.23 21.01
CA THR A 95 -3.34 -4.96 19.72
C THR A 95 -2.45 -4.29 18.69
N SER A 96 -1.61 -3.32 19.10
CA SER A 96 -0.76 -2.55 18.19
C SER A 96 0.26 -3.42 17.42
N THR A 97 0.74 -4.51 18.02
CA THR A 97 1.67 -5.43 17.35
C THR A 97 1.00 -6.14 16.18
N TYR A 98 -0.25 -6.60 16.35
CA TYR A 98 -1.04 -7.22 15.28
C TYR A 98 -1.39 -6.23 14.17
N LEU A 99 -1.68 -4.96 14.50
CA LEU A 99 -1.89 -3.92 13.50
C LEU A 99 -0.62 -3.65 12.67
N THR A 100 0.55 -3.67 13.32
CA THR A 100 1.83 -3.54 12.63
C THR A 100 2.10 -4.73 11.73
N LEU A 101 1.83 -5.95 12.20
CA LEU A 101 1.93 -7.17 11.39
C LEU A 101 1.01 -7.12 10.18
N ALA A 102 -0.26 -6.75 10.36
CA ALA A 102 -1.21 -6.62 9.25
C ALA A 102 -0.74 -5.60 8.20
N ASN A 103 -0.17 -4.46 8.62
CA ASN A 103 0.41 -3.50 7.69
C ASN A 103 1.66 -4.05 6.96
N LEU A 104 2.50 -4.82 7.65
CA LEU A 104 3.65 -5.48 7.03
C LEU A 104 3.20 -6.50 5.97
N CYS A 105 2.21 -7.34 6.29
CA CYS A 105 1.63 -8.31 5.36
C CYS A 105 1.03 -7.62 4.13
N PHE A 106 0.39 -6.46 4.29
CA PHE A 106 -0.06 -5.65 3.15
C PHE A 106 1.09 -5.25 2.22
N MET A 107 2.24 -4.84 2.77
CA MET A 107 3.42 -4.47 1.96
C MET A 107 4.03 -5.67 1.22
N GLN A 108 3.77 -6.89 1.70
CA GLN A 108 4.19 -8.15 1.08
C GLN A 108 3.11 -8.75 0.15
N GLU A 109 1.94 -8.11 0.05
CA GLU A 109 0.76 -8.60 -0.68
C GLU A 109 0.23 -9.94 -0.12
N ASP A 110 0.59 -10.29 1.14
CA ASP A 110 0.01 -11.43 1.86
C ASP A 110 -1.30 -11.03 2.53
N TYR A 111 -2.34 -10.98 1.74
CA TYR A 111 -3.66 -10.56 2.20
C TYR A 111 -4.31 -11.58 3.14
N GLN A 112 -3.93 -12.86 3.10
CA GLN A 112 -4.46 -13.86 4.00
C GLN A 112 -3.91 -13.65 5.41
N GLU A 113 -2.61 -13.54 5.56
CA GLU A 113 -1.98 -13.29 6.85
C GLU A 113 -2.36 -11.91 7.41
N MET A 114 -2.49 -10.91 6.52
CA MET A 114 -3.04 -9.60 6.87
C MET A 114 -4.42 -9.71 7.53
N ALA A 115 -5.32 -10.54 6.96
CA ALA A 115 -6.66 -10.76 7.50
C ALA A 115 -6.59 -11.43 8.87
N ASP A 116 -5.75 -12.46 9.04
CA ASP A 116 -5.58 -13.19 10.28
C ASP A 116 -5.06 -12.27 11.41
N ALA A 117 -4.05 -11.44 11.13
CA ALA A 117 -3.52 -10.48 12.07
C ALA A 117 -4.58 -9.41 12.46
N ALA A 118 -5.29 -8.85 11.49
CA ALA A 118 -6.35 -7.89 11.74
C ALA A 118 -7.50 -8.50 12.55
N GLN A 119 -7.86 -9.77 12.30
CA GLN A 119 -8.88 -10.50 13.07
C GLN A 119 -8.44 -10.70 14.53
N LYS A 120 -7.16 -10.96 14.78
CA LYS A 120 -6.59 -11.02 16.14
C LYS A 120 -6.68 -9.68 16.85
N ALA A 121 -6.35 -8.58 16.16
CA ALA A 121 -6.49 -7.24 16.69
C ALA A 121 -7.96 -6.92 17.09
N ILE A 122 -8.94 -7.31 16.26
CA ILE A 122 -10.37 -7.16 16.56
C ILE A 122 -10.78 -8.00 17.76
N ALA A 123 -10.26 -9.23 17.88
CA ALA A 123 -10.58 -10.11 19.02
C ALA A 123 -10.09 -9.52 20.36
N LEU A 124 -8.98 -8.78 20.34
CA LEU A 124 -8.45 -8.08 21.52
C LEU A 124 -9.18 -6.75 21.77
N GLU A 125 -9.56 -6.04 20.72
CA GLU A 125 -10.19 -4.73 20.81
C GLU A 125 -11.28 -4.59 19.72
N GLU A 126 -12.51 -5.04 20.02
CA GLU A 126 -13.63 -5.04 19.07
C GLU A 126 -13.96 -3.64 18.52
N GLY A 127 -13.72 -2.60 19.30
CA GLY A 127 -13.94 -1.20 18.92
C GLY A 127 -12.80 -0.53 18.13
N ASN A 128 -11.80 -1.28 17.69
CA ASN A 128 -10.67 -0.70 16.99
C ASN A 128 -10.98 -0.47 15.50
N ALA A 129 -11.22 0.80 15.14
CA ALA A 129 -11.56 1.18 13.77
C ALA A 129 -10.46 0.81 12.76
N MET A 130 -9.18 0.91 13.15
CA MET A 130 -8.04 0.57 12.30
C MET A 130 -7.98 -0.93 12.02
N ALA A 131 -8.28 -1.77 13.02
CA ALA A 131 -8.32 -3.23 12.83
C ALA A 131 -9.42 -3.65 11.83
N HIS A 132 -10.61 -3.03 11.92
CA HIS A 132 -11.67 -3.24 10.94
C HIS A 132 -11.29 -2.73 9.56
N TYR A 133 -10.64 -1.57 9.45
CA TYR A 133 -10.15 -1.06 8.18
C TYR A 133 -9.15 -2.02 7.53
N LEU A 134 -8.15 -2.50 8.30
CA LEU A 134 -7.14 -3.43 7.79
C LEU A 134 -7.76 -4.77 7.37
N LEU A 135 -8.75 -5.28 8.12
CA LEU A 135 -9.46 -6.48 7.71
C LEU A 135 -10.31 -6.26 6.44
N GLY A 136 -10.94 -5.11 6.30
CA GLY A 136 -11.61 -4.70 5.06
C GLY A 136 -10.64 -4.61 3.88
N LYS A 137 -9.47 -4.02 4.09
CA LYS A 137 -8.41 -3.89 3.09
C LYS A 137 -7.84 -5.26 2.68
N ALA A 138 -7.64 -6.17 3.63
CA ALA A 138 -7.23 -7.54 3.35
C ALA A 138 -8.27 -8.28 2.49
N ASN A 139 -9.55 -8.19 2.85
CA ASN A 139 -10.64 -8.78 2.07
C ASN A 139 -10.75 -8.17 0.66
N HIS A 140 -10.43 -6.88 0.50
CA HIS A 140 -10.35 -6.24 -0.82
C HIS A 140 -9.25 -6.87 -1.68
N GLY A 141 -8.06 -7.11 -1.11
CA GLY A 141 -6.97 -7.81 -1.80
C GLY A 141 -7.28 -9.27 -2.14
N LEU A 142 -8.15 -9.92 -1.34
CA LEU A 142 -8.65 -11.28 -1.58
C LEU A 142 -9.87 -11.32 -2.53
N ASP A 143 -10.25 -10.20 -3.12
CA ASP A 143 -11.43 -10.03 -4.00
C ASP A 143 -12.76 -10.43 -3.35
N ASN A 144 -12.85 -10.29 -2.03
CA ASN A 144 -14.06 -10.56 -1.25
C ASN A 144 -14.84 -9.27 -0.97
N GLY A 145 -15.53 -8.75 -2.00
CA GLY A 145 -16.22 -7.46 -1.94
C GLY A 145 -17.23 -7.33 -0.81
N ILE A 146 -17.98 -8.40 -0.48
CA ILE A 146 -18.99 -8.37 0.58
C ILE A 146 -18.33 -8.15 1.96
N MET A 147 -17.29 -8.90 2.28
CA MET A 147 -16.58 -8.75 3.56
C MET A 147 -15.80 -7.42 3.61
N THR A 148 -15.27 -6.96 2.48
CA THR A 148 -14.68 -5.62 2.35
C THR A 148 -15.65 -4.55 2.83
N ILE A 149 -16.85 -4.49 2.24
CA ILE A 149 -17.87 -3.50 2.58
C ILE A 149 -18.30 -3.63 4.04
N ALA A 150 -18.50 -4.86 4.54
CA ALA A 150 -18.94 -5.09 5.92
C ALA A 150 -17.93 -4.53 6.95
N HIS A 151 -16.64 -4.84 6.79
CA HIS A 151 -15.61 -4.39 7.72
C HIS A 151 -15.31 -2.89 7.58
N LEU A 152 -15.29 -2.35 6.36
CA LEU A 152 -15.13 -0.91 6.16
C LEU A 152 -16.32 -0.11 6.73
N THR A 153 -17.54 -0.62 6.62
CA THR A 153 -18.71 -0.03 7.27
C THR A 153 -18.54 0.03 8.78
N LYS A 154 -18.03 -1.04 9.38
CA LYS A 154 -17.76 -1.05 10.83
C LYS A 154 -16.67 -0.05 11.20
N ALA A 155 -15.60 0.04 10.41
CA ALA A 155 -14.53 1.03 10.62
C ALA A 155 -15.06 2.48 10.58
N ILE A 156 -15.91 2.79 9.61
CA ILE A 156 -16.54 4.12 9.46
C ILE A 156 -17.49 4.42 10.62
N VAL A 157 -18.28 3.45 11.08
CA VAL A 157 -19.16 3.62 12.26
C VAL A 157 -18.36 3.91 13.52
N LEU A 158 -17.19 3.31 13.67
CA LEU A 158 -16.30 3.52 14.82
C LEU A 158 -15.50 4.83 14.71
N LYS A 159 -15.21 5.28 13.50
CA LYS A 159 -14.49 6.53 13.22
C LYS A 159 -15.11 7.19 11.98
N ASP A 160 -16.00 8.15 12.21
CA ASP A 160 -16.81 8.78 11.14
C ASP A 160 -15.96 9.59 10.13
N ASP A 161 -14.85 10.18 10.55
CA ASP A 161 -13.90 10.93 9.71
C ASP A 161 -12.83 10.04 9.04
N PHE A 162 -13.11 8.73 8.85
CA PHE A 162 -12.14 7.79 8.28
C PHE A 162 -12.19 7.81 6.74
N THR A 163 -11.55 8.80 6.14
CA THR A 163 -11.53 9.05 4.69
C THR A 163 -11.04 7.84 3.89
N GLU A 164 -9.95 7.18 4.32
CA GLU A 164 -9.38 6.02 3.62
C GLU A 164 -10.34 4.81 3.62
N ALA A 165 -11.09 4.64 4.72
CA ALA A 165 -12.09 3.57 4.79
C ALA A 165 -13.30 3.86 3.88
N ARG A 166 -13.76 5.12 3.82
CA ARG A 166 -14.83 5.53 2.91
C ARG A 166 -14.40 5.37 1.45
N LEU A 167 -13.21 5.82 1.09
CA LEU A 167 -12.71 5.72 -0.28
C LEU A 167 -12.61 4.26 -0.73
N LEU A 168 -12.01 3.39 0.09
CA LEU A 168 -11.89 1.97 -0.23
C LEU A 168 -13.27 1.27 -0.29
N ARG A 169 -14.25 1.69 0.56
CA ARG A 169 -15.62 1.18 0.48
C ARG A 169 -16.30 1.63 -0.81
N ALA A 170 -16.16 2.89 -1.19
CA ALA A 170 -16.68 3.41 -2.44
C ALA A 170 -16.11 2.68 -3.67
N GLU A 171 -14.80 2.36 -3.66
CA GLU A 171 -14.17 1.55 -4.72
C GLU A 171 -14.77 0.13 -4.79
N ALA A 172 -14.96 -0.52 -3.65
CA ALA A 172 -15.58 -1.84 -3.59
C ALA A 172 -17.04 -1.80 -4.06
N LEU A 173 -17.81 -0.80 -3.64
CA LEU A 173 -19.19 -0.57 -4.07
C LEU A 173 -19.26 -0.27 -5.58
N TYR A 174 -18.35 0.53 -6.11
CA TYR A 174 -18.23 0.78 -7.56
C TYR A 174 -18.00 -0.52 -8.35
N LYS A 175 -17.07 -1.37 -7.92
CA LYS A 175 -16.83 -2.68 -8.55
C LYS A 175 -18.07 -3.57 -8.54
N MET A 176 -18.89 -3.48 -7.50
CA MET A 176 -20.16 -4.19 -7.37
C MET A 176 -21.33 -3.47 -8.06
N GLN A 177 -21.08 -2.38 -8.77
CA GLN A 177 -22.08 -1.53 -9.47
C GLN A 177 -23.14 -0.92 -8.52
N GLN A 178 -22.84 -0.81 -7.23
CA GLN A 178 -23.66 -0.13 -6.22
C GLN A 178 -23.31 1.35 -6.21
N PHE A 179 -23.63 2.03 -7.32
CA PHE A 179 -23.18 3.40 -7.58
C PHE A 179 -23.78 4.45 -6.63
N ALA A 180 -25.00 4.23 -6.17
CA ALA A 180 -25.68 5.18 -5.27
C ALA A 180 -24.97 5.21 -3.89
N GLU A 181 -24.69 4.04 -3.33
CA GLU A 181 -24.00 3.90 -2.05
C GLU A 181 -22.54 4.36 -2.14
N ALA A 182 -21.87 4.07 -3.27
CA ALA A 182 -20.51 4.58 -3.51
C ALA A 182 -20.49 6.11 -3.55
N MET A 183 -21.50 6.73 -4.16
CA MET A 183 -21.60 8.18 -4.24
C MET A 183 -21.80 8.83 -2.86
N GLU A 184 -22.56 8.21 -1.95
CA GLU A 184 -22.72 8.72 -0.57
C GLU A 184 -21.37 8.86 0.15
N ASP A 185 -20.48 7.85 0.02
CA ASP A 185 -19.15 7.92 0.60
C ASP A 185 -18.28 9.01 -0.02
N ILE A 186 -18.34 9.13 -1.35
CA ILE A 186 -17.57 10.13 -2.09
C ILE A 186 -18.02 11.54 -1.73
N GLU A 187 -19.32 11.78 -1.65
CA GLU A 187 -19.87 13.09 -1.26
C GLU A 187 -19.50 13.45 0.18
N ALA A 188 -19.47 12.46 1.09
CA ALA A 188 -19.00 12.68 2.45
C ALA A 188 -17.50 13.04 2.53
N ILE A 189 -16.66 12.46 1.66
CA ILE A 189 -15.25 12.83 1.55
C ILE A 189 -15.10 14.24 1.00
N LEU A 190 -15.76 14.54 -0.12
CA LEU A 190 -15.65 15.82 -0.81
C LEU A 190 -16.29 16.99 -0.03
N ALA A 191 -17.21 16.71 0.87
CA ALA A 191 -17.74 17.71 1.79
C ALA A 191 -16.69 18.18 2.83
N GLN A 192 -15.71 17.32 3.17
CA GLN A 192 -14.62 17.66 4.07
C GLN A 192 -13.41 18.22 3.31
N ASN A 193 -13.06 17.61 2.19
CA ASN A 193 -11.98 18.03 1.31
C ASN A 193 -12.47 18.04 -0.14
N PRO A 194 -12.90 19.20 -0.68
CA PRO A 194 -13.42 19.32 -2.04
C PRO A 194 -12.41 18.94 -3.13
N ASP A 195 -11.11 18.98 -2.81
CA ASP A 195 -10.00 18.76 -3.71
C ASP A 195 -9.35 17.37 -3.52
N GLU A 196 -10.08 16.41 -2.92
CA GLU A 196 -9.58 15.03 -2.78
C GLU A 196 -9.56 14.33 -4.13
N GLU A 197 -8.37 14.22 -4.73
CA GLU A 197 -8.16 13.74 -6.10
C GLU A 197 -8.78 12.35 -6.33
N ALA A 198 -8.52 11.41 -5.41
CA ALA A 198 -9.03 10.04 -5.57
C ALA A 198 -10.56 9.96 -5.53
N ALA A 199 -11.21 10.79 -4.70
CA ALA A 199 -12.66 10.87 -4.63
C ALA A 199 -13.25 11.51 -5.89
N LEU A 200 -12.63 12.58 -6.42
CA LEU A 200 -13.03 13.21 -7.68
C LEU A 200 -12.91 12.24 -8.86
N LEU A 201 -11.78 11.51 -8.98
CA LEU A 201 -11.60 10.51 -10.02
C LEU A 201 -12.65 9.39 -9.95
N LEU A 202 -12.94 8.89 -8.75
CA LEU A 202 -13.95 7.84 -8.58
C LEU A 202 -15.35 8.37 -8.84
N ARG A 203 -15.67 9.63 -8.49
CA ARG A 203 -16.93 10.29 -8.82
C ARG A 203 -17.11 10.40 -10.33
N GLY A 204 -16.07 10.82 -11.03
CA GLY A 204 -16.06 10.87 -12.49
C GLY A 204 -16.38 9.51 -13.12
N LYS A 205 -15.72 8.44 -12.65
CA LYS A 205 -15.98 7.06 -13.12
C LYS A 205 -17.42 6.62 -12.88
N ILE A 206 -18.00 6.94 -11.73
CA ILE A 206 -19.41 6.62 -11.44
C ILE A 206 -20.34 7.42 -12.37
N LYS A 207 -20.03 8.70 -12.61
CA LYS A 207 -20.79 9.54 -13.52
C LYS A 207 -20.75 9.02 -14.96
N GLU A 208 -19.58 8.58 -15.45
CA GLU A 208 -19.46 7.88 -16.73
C GLU A 208 -20.33 6.62 -16.78
N ALA A 209 -20.21 5.75 -15.78
CA ALA A 209 -20.95 4.49 -15.71
C ALA A 209 -22.47 4.71 -15.63
N THR A 210 -22.92 5.90 -15.19
CA THR A 210 -24.33 6.29 -15.10
C THR A 210 -24.79 7.21 -16.24
N GLY A 211 -23.95 7.42 -17.28
CA GLY A 211 -24.29 8.20 -18.47
C GLY A 211 -24.25 9.72 -18.28
N LYS A 212 -23.56 10.21 -17.24
CA LYS A 212 -23.38 11.64 -16.94
C LYS A 212 -22.00 12.13 -17.37
N GLU A 213 -21.68 11.94 -18.64
CA GLU A 213 -20.35 12.17 -19.19
C GLU A 213 -19.84 13.61 -19.01
N GLU A 214 -20.71 14.63 -19.18
CA GLU A 214 -20.33 16.04 -19.02
C GLU A 214 -19.95 16.38 -17.57
N GLU A 215 -20.65 15.76 -16.60
CA GLU A 215 -20.30 15.92 -15.19
C GLU A 215 -19.01 15.16 -14.84
N ALA A 216 -18.72 14.01 -15.49
CA ALA A 216 -17.47 13.28 -15.32
C ALA A 216 -16.29 14.08 -15.88
N GLU A 217 -16.44 14.68 -17.07
CA GLU A 217 -15.46 15.59 -17.66
C GLU A 217 -15.07 16.71 -16.69
N THR A 218 -16.06 17.31 -16.01
CA THR A 218 -15.82 18.37 -15.01
C THR A 218 -14.98 17.86 -13.84
N ASP A 219 -15.24 16.66 -13.31
CA ASP A 219 -14.48 16.11 -12.20
C ASP A 219 -13.02 15.81 -12.59
N TYR A 220 -12.79 15.24 -13.77
CA TYR A 220 -11.42 14.93 -14.24
C TYR A 220 -10.63 16.19 -14.55
N LEU A 221 -11.24 17.20 -15.18
CA LEU A 221 -10.63 18.51 -15.40
C LEU A 221 -10.23 19.17 -14.08
N HIS A 222 -11.11 19.12 -13.07
CA HIS A 222 -10.79 19.66 -11.75
C HIS A 222 -9.52 19.00 -11.17
N VAL A 223 -9.37 17.68 -11.32
CA VAL A 223 -8.14 16.99 -10.85
C VAL A 223 -6.89 17.47 -11.61
N THR A 224 -6.97 17.69 -12.94
CA THR A 224 -5.81 18.21 -13.69
C THR A 224 -5.45 19.63 -13.30
N GLU A 225 -6.43 20.45 -12.87
CA GLU A 225 -6.20 21.81 -12.36
C GLU A 225 -5.52 21.81 -10.97
N ILE A 226 -5.97 20.90 -10.06
CA ILE A 226 -5.40 20.77 -8.72
C ILE A 226 -3.99 20.19 -8.78
N ASN A 227 -3.83 19.13 -9.57
CA ASN A 227 -2.58 18.40 -9.69
C ASN A 227 -2.27 18.09 -11.16
N PRO A 228 -1.54 18.97 -11.83
CA PRO A 228 -1.13 18.77 -13.23
C PRO A 228 -0.29 17.51 -13.47
N PHE A 229 0.21 16.85 -12.40
CA PHE A 229 0.99 15.61 -12.51
C PHE A 229 0.15 14.36 -12.23
N ASN A 230 -1.17 14.47 -12.09
CA ASN A 230 -2.03 13.32 -11.90
C ASN A 230 -2.26 12.59 -13.23
N GLU A 231 -1.41 11.61 -13.51
CA GLU A 231 -1.45 10.80 -14.74
C GLU A 231 -2.82 10.14 -14.97
N GLN A 232 -3.47 9.70 -13.89
CA GLN A 232 -4.75 9.01 -13.95
C GLN A 232 -5.88 9.92 -14.45
N ALA A 233 -5.84 11.20 -14.07
CA ALA A 233 -6.82 12.19 -14.54
C ALA A 233 -6.74 12.38 -16.06
N TYR A 234 -5.53 12.54 -16.60
CA TYR A 234 -5.33 12.63 -18.06
C TYR A 234 -5.80 11.38 -18.79
N LEU A 235 -5.51 10.18 -18.23
CA LEU A 235 -5.94 8.93 -18.85
C LEU A 235 -7.46 8.81 -18.89
N TYR A 236 -8.15 9.08 -17.78
CA TYR A 236 -9.63 8.99 -17.75
C TYR A 236 -10.27 10.05 -18.64
N LEU A 237 -9.82 11.30 -18.58
CA LEU A 237 -10.35 12.37 -19.40
C LEU A 237 -10.13 12.10 -20.89
N GLY A 238 -8.93 11.64 -21.26
CA GLY A 238 -8.63 11.29 -22.65
C GLY A 238 -9.45 10.10 -23.17
N GLN A 239 -9.65 9.07 -22.33
CA GLN A 239 -10.53 7.95 -22.66
C GLN A 239 -11.98 8.39 -22.83
N LEU A 240 -12.46 9.30 -21.97
CA LEU A 240 -13.79 9.92 -22.09
C LEU A 240 -13.92 10.68 -23.43
N PHE A 241 -12.92 11.48 -23.81
CA PHE A 241 -12.90 12.20 -25.08
C PHE A 241 -12.92 11.25 -26.30
N ILE A 242 -12.20 10.12 -26.23
CA ILE A 242 -12.27 9.10 -27.27
C ILE A 242 -13.70 8.53 -27.39
N THR A 243 -14.33 8.24 -26.27
CA THR A 243 -15.72 7.72 -26.23
C THR A 243 -16.70 8.73 -26.83
N GLN A 244 -16.52 10.01 -26.53
CA GLN A 244 -17.30 11.13 -27.08
C GLN A 244 -16.92 11.46 -28.53
N LYS A 245 -15.95 10.75 -29.15
CA LYS A 245 -15.40 11.02 -30.48
C LYS A 245 -14.74 12.40 -30.64
N LYS A 246 -14.33 13.02 -29.55
CA LYS A 246 -13.53 14.25 -29.50
C LYS A 246 -12.04 13.90 -29.70
N LEU A 247 -11.71 13.23 -30.83
CA LEU A 247 -10.40 12.57 -31.02
C LEU A 247 -9.23 13.54 -31.03
N THR A 248 -9.38 14.73 -31.60
CA THR A 248 -8.31 15.75 -31.61
C THR A 248 -8.02 16.23 -30.19
N ALA A 249 -9.04 16.54 -29.40
CA ALA A 249 -8.86 16.94 -28.00
C ALA A 249 -8.23 15.82 -27.14
N ALA A 250 -8.59 14.57 -27.41
CA ALA A 250 -7.95 13.43 -26.74
C ALA A 250 -6.45 13.33 -27.05
N ILE A 251 -6.05 13.55 -28.31
CA ILE A 251 -4.65 13.53 -28.74
C ILE A 251 -3.87 14.67 -28.06
N GLU A 252 -4.41 15.90 -28.07
CA GLU A 252 -3.81 17.06 -27.42
C GLU A 252 -3.61 16.83 -25.91
N LEU A 253 -4.61 16.25 -25.23
CA LEU A 253 -4.50 15.93 -23.80
C LEU A 253 -3.43 14.88 -23.49
N PHE A 254 -3.31 13.84 -24.32
CA PHE A 254 -2.24 12.86 -24.16
C PHE A 254 -0.87 13.43 -24.53
N ASP A 255 -0.78 14.41 -25.42
CA ASP A 255 0.46 15.17 -25.69
C ASP A 255 0.90 15.88 -24.41
N GLU A 256 -0.01 16.58 -23.71
CA GLU A 256 0.29 17.22 -22.42
C GLU A 256 0.75 16.20 -21.36
N ALA A 257 0.06 15.06 -21.23
CA ALA A 257 0.45 14.02 -20.29
C ALA A 257 1.85 13.46 -20.58
N ILE A 258 2.20 13.30 -21.86
CA ILE A 258 3.53 12.83 -22.29
C ILE A 258 4.61 13.90 -22.09
N GLU A 259 4.30 15.18 -22.27
CA GLU A 259 5.23 16.27 -21.94
C GLU A 259 5.55 16.29 -20.45
N LEU A 260 4.56 16.07 -19.59
CA LEU A 260 4.75 16.02 -18.13
C LEU A 260 5.52 14.75 -17.70
N ASN A 261 5.18 13.59 -18.27
CA ASN A 261 5.88 12.33 -18.03
C ASN A 261 6.17 11.57 -19.33
N PRO A 262 7.36 11.75 -19.94
CA PRO A 262 7.74 11.05 -21.17
C PRO A 262 7.84 9.52 -21.05
N ASN A 263 7.75 8.97 -19.85
CA ASN A 263 7.79 7.53 -19.59
C ASN A 263 6.40 6.93 -19.32
N LEU A 264 5.33 7.71 -19.47
CA LEU A 264 3.96 7.25 -19.27
C LEU A 264 3.48 6.39 -20.46
N GLY A 265 3.82 5.10 -20.46
CA GLY A 265 3.48 4.16 -21.52
C GLY A 265 2.00 4.09 -21.83
N ALA A 266 1.12 4.22 -20.81
CA ALA A 266 -0.33 4.23 -20.98
C ALA A 266 -0.82 5.45 -21.81
N ALA A 267 -0.20 6.61 -21.67
CA ALA A 267 -0.55 7.79 -22.48
C ALA A 267 -0.19 7.60 -23.94
N TYR A 268 0.97 7.00 -24.26
CA TYR A 268 1.32 6.64 -25.63
C TYR A 268 0.31 5.64 -26.20
N HIS A 269 -0.07 4.62 -25.43
CA HIS A 269 -1.06 3.64 -25.86
C HIS A 269 -2.39 4.30 -26.24
N GLU A 270 -2.94 5.11 -25.34
CA GLU A 270 -4.23 5.76 -25.58
C GLU A 270 -4.14 6.84 -26.68
N ARG A 271 -3.02 7.59 -26.79
CA ARG A 271 -2.81 8.50 -27.90
C ARG A 271 -2.75 7.76 -29.24
N GLY A 272 -2.04 6.65 -29.29
CA GLY A 272 -1.98 5.80 -30.47
C GLY A 272 -3.35 5.28 -30.88
N ARG A 273 -4.18 4.90 -29.91
CA ARG A 273 -5.58 4.52 -30.14
C ARG A 273 -6.43 5.67 -30.69
N ALA A 274 -6.28 6.87 -30.10
CA ALA A 274 -6.97 8.09 -30.59
C ALA A 274 -6.53 8.46 -32.02
N LYS A 275 -5.23 8.43 -32.35
CA LYS A 275 -4.68 8.67 -33.66
C LYS A 275 -5.22 7.67 -34.70
N LEU A 276 -5.27 6.37 -34.35
CA LEU A 276 -5.81 5.35 -35.22
C LEU A 276 -7.28 5.63 -35.59
N LEU A 277 -8.08 5.97 -34.60
CA LEU A 277 -9.50 6.33 -34.80
C LEU A 277 -9.66 7.62 -35.61
N ASN A 278 -8.71 8.54 -35.48
CA ASN A 278 -8.66 9.82 -36.24
C ASN A 278 -8.07 9.66 -37.66
N GLY A 279 -7.65 8.44 -38.06
CA GLY A 279 -7.12 8.11 -39.39
C GLY A 279 -5.61 8.21 -39.53
N ASP A 280 -4.85 8.63 -38.52
CA ASP A 280 -3.40 8.67 -38.48
C ASP A 280 -2.85 7.31 -38.07
N LYS A 281 -2.67 6.43 -39.07
CA LYS A 281 -2.17 5.07 -38.86
C LYS A 281 -0.68 5.04 -38.51
N ASP A 282 0.11 5.89 -39.12
CA ASP A 282 1.56 5.91 -38.95
C ASP A 282 1.92 6.42 -37.55
N GLY A 283 1.34 7.53 -37.13
CA GLY A 283 1.50 8.06 -35.77
C GLY A 283 0.97 7.11 -34.68
N SER A 284 -0.09 6.34 -34.98
CA SER A 284 -0.58 5.28 -34.07
C SER A 284 0.46 4.17 -33.88
N ILE A 285 1.08 3.69 -34.97
CA ILE A 285 2.11 2.63 -34.91
C ILE A 285 3.32 3.10 -34.11
N GLU A 286 3.75 4.34 -34.27
CA GLU A 286 4.86 4.91 -33.50
C GLU A 286 4.56 4.95 -32.02
N ASP A 287 3.38 5.44 -31.64
CA ASP A 287 2.94 5.51 -30.24
C ASP A 287 2.79 4.12 -29.61
N MET A 288 2.20 3.15 -30.33
CA MET A 288 2.08 1.77 -29.84
C MET A 288 3.44 1.10 -29.63
N LYS A 289 4.42 1.33 -30.51
CA LYS A 289 5.79 0.84 -30.29
C LYS A 289 6.40 1.46 -29.06
N LYS A 290 6.21 2.77 -28.85
CA LYS A 290 6.77 3.48 -27.69
C LYS A 290 6.14 2.99 -26.39
N SER A 291 4.83 2.76 -26.37
CA SER A 291 4.14 2.17 -25.22
C SER A 291 4.72 0.80 -24.85
N LEU A 292 4.94 -0.09 -25.83
CA LEU A 292 5.53 -1.43 -25.61
C LEU A 292 6.99 -1.37 -25.15
N GLU A 293 7.78 -0.39 -25.62
CA GLU A 293 9.14 -0.17 -25.14
C GLU A 293 9.16 0.22 -23.65
N LEU A 294 8.20 1.04 -23.23
CA LEU A 294 8.08 1.50 -21.83
C LEU A 294 7.46 0.43 -20.91
N ASN A 295 6.53 -0.38 -21.44
CA ASN A 295 5.82 -1.42 -20.71
C ASN A 295 5.96 -2.81 -21.39
N PRO A 296 7.13 -3.46 -21.37
CA PRO A 296 7.36 -4.72 -22.09
C PRO A 296 6.43 -5.86 -21.69
N LYS A 297 5.97 -5.90 -20.45
CA LYS A 297 5.05 -6.93 -19.91
C LYS A 297 3.68 -6.91 -20.59
N GLU A 298 3.21 -5.76 -21.05
CA GLU A 298 1.94 -5.66 -21.79
C GLU A 298 2.07 -6.31 -23.19
N GLY A 299 3.24 -6.21 -23.82
CA GLY A 299 3.54 -6.86 -25.10
C GLY A 299 3.56 -8.39 -25.01
N GLU A 300 4.01 -8.95 -23.91
CA GLU A 300 4.01 -10.40 -23.68
C GLU A 300 2.58 -10.95 -23.55
N ASN A 301 1.70 -10.23 -22.86
CA ASN A 301 0.29 -10.58 -22.72
C ASN A 301 -0.47 -10.53 -24.06
N LEU A 302 -0.17 -9.56 -24.92
CA LEU A 302 -0.75 -9.45 -26.26
C LEU A 302 -0.29 -10.61 -27.18
N ASN A 303 0.99 -10.97 -27.17
CA ASN A 303 1.53 -12.08 -27.92
C ASN A 303 0.94 -13.44 -27.46
N GLY A 304 0.68 -13.61 -26.17
CA GLY A 304 0.04 -14.80 -25.63
C GLY A 304 -1.40 -15.00 -26.12
N GLN A 305 -2.17 -13.93 -26.31
CA GLN A 305 -3.54 -13.99 -26.81
C GLN A 305 -3.62 -14.33 -28.31
N PHE A 306 -2.70 -13.84 -29.13
CA PHE A 306 -2.65 -14.16 -30.58
C PHE A 306 -2.16 -15.57 -30.87
N ASN A 307 -1.28 -16.13 -30.06
CA ASN A 307 -0.82 -17.51 -30.22
C ASN A 307 -1.90 -18.56 -29.92
N ASN A 308 -2.85 -18.27 -29.06
CA ASN A 308 -3.97 -19.18 -28.78
C ASN A 308 -5.05 -19.21 -29.87
N GLN A 309 -5.13 -18.21 -30.75
CA GLN A 309 -6.09 -18.23 -31.89
C GLN A 309 -5.61 -18.99 -33.10
N GLN A 310 -4.33 -19.38 -33.18
CA GLN A 310 -3.80 -20.20 -34.29
C GLN A 310 -3.86 -21.72 -34.07
N ALA A 311 -4.34 -22.17 -32.90
CA ALA A 311 -4.37 -23.60 -32.54
C ALA A 311 -5.71 -24.31 -32.81
N GLU A 312 -6.73 -23.64 -33.34
CA GLU A 312 -7.97 -24.29 -33.76
C GLU A 312 -8.04 -24.40 -35.29
N THR A 313 -7.32 -25.38 -35.87
CA THR A 313 -7.68 -25.91 -37.17
C THR A 313 -8.96 -26.73 -37.03
N PRO A 314 -10.03 -26.43 -37.81
CA PRO A 314 -11.25 -27.22 -37.74
C PRO A 314 -10.99 -28.66 -38.19
N PRO A 315 -11.66 -29.65 -37.62
CA PRO A 315 -11.49 -31.01 -37.99
C PRO A 315 -11.91 -31.23 -39.46
N ASN A 316 -11.03 -31.87 -40.18
CA ASN A 316 -11.18 -32.21 -41.59
C ASN A 316 -12.44 -33.09 -41.75
N VAL A 317 -13.55 -32.51 -42.22
CA VAL A 317 -14.75 -33.24 -42.62
C VAL A 317 -14.58 -33.63 -44.10
N LEU A 318 -13.91 -34.72 -44.35
CA LEU A 318 -14.08 -35.51 -45.58
C LEU A 318 -14.11 -36.96 -45.18
N GLY A 319 -15.32 -37.41 -44.88
CA GLY A 319 -15.64 -38.83 -44.92
C GLY A 319 -15.86 -39.27 -46.36
N LEU A 320 -15.17 -40.33 -46.74
CA LEU A 320 -15.63 -41.39 -47.64
C LEU A 320 -15.03 -42.66 -47.10
#